data_f240d3cf2f3ebaf0d47f7697ba2a3ed3
#
_entry.id   f240d3cf2f3ebaf0d47f7697ba2a3ed3
#
_cell.length_a   1.000
_cell.length_b   1.000
_cell.length_c   1.000
_cell.angle_alpha   90.00
_cell.angle_beta   90.00
_cell.angle_gamma   90.00
#
_symmetry.space_group_name_H-M   'P 1'
#
loop_
_entity.id
_entity.type
_entity.pdbx_description
1 polymer ?
#
loop_
_entity_poly.entity_id
_entity_poly.type
_entity_poly.pdbx_seq_one_letter_code
_entity_poly.pdbx_strand_id
1 'polypeptide(L)'
;MKRQKNIAATSKDSEQLVPNPNMLQIIQEHGKSKERKLAEVAFASTALNAITAKAFAYHTLGQIDITEAVSLLQQKGDKVVSGDSSELERGLTSQAVALDTIFNEMARRAALNMGQYLKATETYMRLALKAQAQYTRTLEALSAIKNPSAIYANQANISNGPQQINNGIPYQDEKIENELSGEQNGV
;
A
#
# COMPACT_ATOMS: atom_id res chain seq x y z
N MET A 1 -74.00 27.64 -22.16
CA MET A 1 -72.66 27.45 -22.67
C MET A 1 -71.62 27.79 -21.59
N LYS A 2 -71.08 26.80 -20.87
CA LYS A 2 -70.05 26.98 -19.86
C LYS A 2 -68.70 26.63 -20.47
N ARG A 3 -67.76 27.61 -20.56
CA ARG A 3 -66.40 27.42 -20.99
C ARG A 3 -65.61 26.75 -19.88
N GLN A 4 -65.12 25.52 -20.13
CA GLN A 4 -64.09 24.88 -19.30
C GLN A 4 -62.74 25.53 -19.58
N LYS A 5 -62.12 26.12 -18.52
CA LYS A 5 -60.71 26.51 -18.55
C LYS A 5 -59.86 25.29 -18.27
N ASN A 6 -59.10 24.85 -19.29
CA ASN A 6 -58.01 23.90 -19.11
C ASN A 6 -56.87 24.63 -18.40
N ILE A 7 -56.59 24.24 -17.19
CA ILE A 7 -55.36 24.62 -16.47
C ILE A 7 -54.30 23.58 -16.87
N ALA A 8 -53.40 24.02 -17.73
CA ALA A 8 -52.19 23.24 -18.02
C ALA A 8 -51.31 23.20 -16.77
N ALA A 9 -51.12 22.01 -16.23
CA ALA A 9 -50.13 21.77 -15.19
C ALA A 9 -48.73 21.89 -15.81
N THR A 10 -48.04 22.96 -15.48
CA THR A 10 -46.60 23.11 -15.74
C THR A 10 -45.85 22.04 -14.90
N SER A 11 -45.34 21.02 -15.56
CA SER A 11 -44.33 20.12 -15.01
C SER A 11 -43.11 20.95 -14.67
N LYS A 12 -42.84 21.11 -13.37
CA LYS A 12 -41.54 21.59 -12.90
C LYS A 12 -40.53 20.48 -13.25
N ASP A 13 -39.75 20.71 -14.27
CA ASP A 13 -38.53 19.98 -14.52
C ASP A 13 -37.67 20.05 -13.25
N SER A 14 -37.53 18.95 -12.58
CA SER A 14 -36.55 18.78 -11.52
C SER A 14 -35.18 18.82 -12.22
N GLU A 15 -34.58 20.00 -12.26
CA GLU A 15 -33.19 20.20 -12.63
C GLU A 15 -32.36 19.28 -11.76
N GLN A 16 -31.90 18.14 -12.27
CA GLN A 16 -30.94 17.27 -11.60
C GLN A 16 -29.68 18.12 -11.43
N LEU A 17 -29.45 18.63 -10.22
CA LEU A 17 -28.22 19.30 -9.84
C LEU A 17 -27.06 18.33 -10.12
N VAL A 18 -26.32 18.59 -11.20
CA VAL A 18 -25.11 17.84 -11.51
C VAL A 18 -24.15 18.06 -10.36
N PRO A 19 -23.70 17.01 -9.66
CA PRO A 19 -22.82 17.15 -8.53
C PRO A 19 -21.55 17.90 -8.91
N ASN A 20 -21.12 18.84 -8.07
CA ASN A 20 -19.86 19.55 -8.30
C ASN A 20 -18.70 18.57 -8.14
N PRO A 21 -17.89 18.30 -9.18
CA PRO A 21 -16.81 17.32 -9.17
C PRO A 21 -15.63 17.70 -8.24
N ASN A 22 -15.64 18.92 -7.68
CA ASN A 22 -14.68 19.37 -6.69
C ASN A 22 -15.19 19.24 -5.24
N MET A 23 -16.43 18.83 -5.05
CA MET A 23 -17.03 18.64 -3.73
C MET A 23 -17.16 17.15 -3.44
N LEU A 24 -16.46 16.69 -2.40
CA LEU A 24 -16.58 15.32 -1.90
C LEU A 24 -17.98 15.12 -1.29
N GLN A 25 -18.72 14.18 -1.84
CA GLN A 25 -20.02 13.79 -1.31
C GLN A 25 -19.83 12.85 -0.13
N ILE A 26 -20.37 13.22 1.02
CA ILE A 26 -20.28 12.43 2.25
C ILE A 26 -21.63 11.80 2.52
N ILE A 27 -21.71 10.48 2.48
CA ILE A 27 -22.93 9.75 2.84
C ILE A 27 -23.12 9.82 4.35
N GLN A 28 -24.31 10.25 4.78
CA GLN A 28 -24.66 10.31 6.20
C GLN A 28 -24.89 8.88 6.74
N GLU A 29 -24.13 8.50 7.77
CA GLU A 29 -24.35 7.25 8.48
C GLU A 29 -25.21 7.47 9.74
N HIS A 30 -26.10 6.52 10.04
CA HIS A 30 -26.88 6.56 11.26
C HIS A 30 -25.95 6.52 12.49
N GLY A 31 -26.18 7.44 13.45
CA GLY A 31 -25.45 7.50 14.71
C GLY A 31 -24.19 8.36 14.72
N LYS A 32 -23.80 8.99 13.61
CA LYS A 32 -22.67 9.93 13.59
C LYS A 32 -23.14 11.36 13.32
N SER A 33 -22.57 12.34 14.04
CA SER A 33 -22.82 13.74 13.74
C SER A 33 -22.13 14.16 12.43
N LYS A 34 -22.64 15.21 11.79
CA LYS A 34 -22.06 15.76 10.57
C LYS A 34 -20.61 16.21 10.78
N GLU A 35 -20.34 16.84 11.94
CA GLU A 35 -19.02 17.32 12.32
C GLU A 35 -18.02 16.17 12.47
N ARG A 36 -18.47 15.06 13.09
CA ARG A 36 -17.66 13.86 13.22
C ARG A 36 -17.29 13.29 11.85
N LYS A 37 -18.23 13.18 10.94
CA LYS A 37 -17.99 12.70 9.58
C LYS A 37 -17.05 13.60 8.78
N LEU A 38 -17.24 14.92 8.87
CA LEU A 38 -16.33 15.87 8.24
C LEU A 38 -14.90 15.71 8.74
N ALA A 39 -14.72 15.51 10.05
CA ALA A 39 -13.42 15.27 10.65
C ALA A 39 -12.82 13.93 10.17
N GLU A 40 -13.58 12.85 10.15
CA GLU A 40 -13.13 11.53 9.65
C GLU A 40 -12.64 11.62 8.19
N VAL A 41 -13.36 12.34 7.34
CA VAL A 41 -12.96 12.54 5.94
C VAL A 41 -11.75 13.46 5.83
N ALA A 42 -11.69 14.57 6.60
CA ALA A 42 -10.58 15.51 6.56
C ALA A 42 -9.25 14.89 6.97
N PHE A 43 -9.28 13.87 7.84
CA PHE A 43 -8.10 13.15 8.28
C PHE A 43 -7.90 11.79 7.60
N ALA A 44 -8.77 11.42 6.65
CA ALA A 44 -8.60 10.19 5.89
C ALA A 44 -7.49 10.36 4.85
N SER A 45 -6.43 9.56 4.96
CA SER A 45 -5.31 9.57 4.00
C SER A 45 -5.76 9.31 2.57
N THR A 46 -6.77 8.47 2.35
CA THR A 46 -7.37 8.24 1.02
C THR A 46 -7.96 9.50 0.41
N ALA A 47 -8.68 10.33 1.19
CA ALA A 47 -9.25 11.58 0.71
C ALA A 47 -8.15 12.61 0.36
N LEU A 48 -7.15 12.77 1.22
CA LEU A 48 -6.03 13.69 1.00
C LEU A 48 -5.20 13.27 -0.23
N ASN A 49 -4.92 11.98 -0.39
CA ASN A 49 -4.19 11.46 -1.54
C ASN A 49 -5.00 11.56 -2.85
N ALA A 50 -6.33 11.39 -2.79
CA ALA A 50 -7.21 11.61 -3.94
C ALA A 50 -7.19 13.07 -4.42
N ILE A 51 -7.20 14.04 -3.49
CA ILE A 51 -7.08 15.46 -3.82
C ILE A 51 -5.74 15.74 -4.51
N THR A 52 -4.64 15.21 -3.97
CA THR A 52 -3.31 15.36 -4.56
C THR A 52 -3.23 14.73 -5.94
N ALA A 53 -3.66 13.47 -6.08
CA ALA A 53 -3.66 12.77 -7.37
C ALA A 53 -4.49 13.51 -8.43
N LYS A 54 -5.69 13.99 -8.06
CA LYS A 54 -6.54 14.82 -8.92
C LYS A 54 -5.82 16.07 -9.41
N ALA A 55 -5.13 16.79 -8.52
CA ALA A 55 -4.41 18.02 -8.87
C ALA A 55 -3.30 17.76 -9.91
N PHE A 56 -2.52 16.70 -9.74
CA PHE A 56 -1.46 16.33 -10.69
C PHE A 56 -2.00 15.74 -12.00
N ALA A 57 -3.10 15.01 -11.97
CA ALA A 57 -3.70 14.40 -13.16
C ALA A 57 -4.47 15.40 -14.03
N TYR A 58 -4.85 16.55 -13.49
CA TYR A 58 -5.73 17.53 -14.16
C TYR A 58 -5.25 17.93 -15.56
N HIS A 59 -3.97 18.22 -15.71
CA HIS A 59 -3.40 18.66 -16.99
C HIS A 59 -3.35 17.57 -18.06
N THR A 60 -3.39 16.30 -17.65
CA THR A 60 -3.32 15.15 -18.57
C THR A 60 -4.69 14.57 -18.86
N LEU A 61 -5.54 14.45 -17.84
CA LEU A 61 -6.82 13.73 -17.90
C LEU A 61 -8.04 14.66 -17.82
N GLY A 62 -7.83 15.95 -17.53
CA GLY A 62 -8.92 16.90 -17.29
C GLY A 62 -9.54 16.73 -15.91
N GLN A 63 -10.82 17.11 -15.79
CA GLN A 63 -11.51 17.14 -14.50
C GLN A 63 -11.92 15.73 -14.06
N ILE A 64 -11.50 15.35 -12.86
CA ILE A 64 -11.83 14.09 -12.21
C ILE A 64 -12.81 14.39 -11.07
N ASP A 65 -13.84 13.57 -10.90
CA ASP A 65 -14.73 13.65 -9.74
C ASP A 65 -14.00 13.18 -8.47
N ILE A 66 -14.04 14.00 -7.42
CA ILE A 66 -13.30 13.69 -6.19
C ILE A 66 -13.93 12.55 -5.40
N THR A 67 -15.23 12.37 -5.45
CA THR A 67 -15.94 11.29 -4.75
C THR A 67 -15.58 9.95 -5.37
N GLU A 68 -15.57 9.88 -6.71
CA GLU A 68 -15.13 8.69 -7.45
C GLU A 68 -13.65 8.37 -7.19
N ALA A 69 -12.80 9.39 -7.17
CA ALA A 69 -11.37 9.22 -6.88
C ALA A 69 -11.13 8.63 -5.47
N VAL A 70 -11.84 9.13 -4.46
CA VAL A 70 -11.76 8.58 -3.08
C VAL A 70 -12.28 7.15 -3.03
N SER A 71 -13.43 6.88 -3.66
CA SER A 71 -14.01 5.53 -3.73
C SER A 71 -13.06 4.53 -4.37
N LEU A 72 -12.43 4.90 -5.48
CA LEU A 72 -11.46 4.07 -6.18
C LEU A 72 -10.22 3.77 -5.32
N LEU A 73 -9.68 4.78 -4.62
CA LEU A 73 -8.54 4.58 -3.73
C LEU A 73 -8.87 3.70 -2.52
N GLN A 74 -10.09 3.78 -1.98
CA GLN A 74 -10.57 2.88 -0.94
C GLN A 74 -10.64 1.44 -1.45
N GLN A 75 -11.27 1.21 -2.60
CA GLN A 75 -11.33 -0.13 -3.22
C GLN A 75 -9.95 -0.73 -3.48
N LYS A 76 -8.98 0.08 -3.93
CA LYS A 76 -7.59 -0.37 -4.10
C LYS A 76 -6.95 -0.77 -2.77
N GLY A 77 -7.19 0.01 -1.72
CA GLY A 77 -6.72 -0.30 -0.37
C GLY A 77 -7.33 -1.59 0.17
N ASP A 78 -8.63 -1.77 0.01
CA ASP A 78 -9.36 -2.95 0.48
C ASP A 78 -8.87 -4.24 -0.19
N LYS A 79 -8.54 -4.19 -1.49
CA LYS A 79 -7.91 -5.32 -2.19
C LYS A 79 -6.60 -5.74 -1.53
N VAL A 80 -5.73 -4.76 -1.24
CA VAL A 80 -4.44 -5.04 -0.58
C VAL A 80 -4.67 -5.63 0.82
N VAL A 81 -5.60 -5.08 1.59
CA VAL A 81 -5.95 -5.58 2.94
C VAL A 81 -6.49 -7.01 2.86
N SER A 82 -7.23 -7.37 1.81
CA SER A 82 -7.73 -8.72 1.57
C SER A 82 -6.68 -9.69 0.99
N GLY A 83 -5.44 -9.23 0.76
CA GLY A 83 -4.34 -10.03 0.26
C GLY A 83 -4.19 -10.02 -1.28
N ASP A 84 -5.01 -9.27 -2.01
CA ASP A 84 -4.85 -9.09 -3.46
C ASP A 84 -3.87 -7.95 -3.77
N SER A 85 -2.60 -8.32 -3.98
CA SER A 85 -1.53 -7.40 -4.38
C SER A 85 -1.39 -7.22 -5.89
N SER A 86 -2.21 -7.86 -6.70
CA SER A 86 -2.05 -7.94 -8.16
C SER A 86 -1.98 -6.58 -8.86
N GLU A 87 -2.71 -5.59 -8.36
CA GLU A 87 -2.70 -4.22 -8.89
C GLU A 87 -1.42 -3.46 -8.52
N LEU A 88 -0.90 -3.66 -7.31
CA LEU A 88 0.40 -3.11 -6.88
C LEU A 88 1.55 -3.71 -7.69
N GLU A 89 1.52 -5.02 -7.93
CA GLU A 89 2.52 -5.71 -8.73
C GLU A 89 2.56 -5.18 -10.17
N ARG A 90 1.39 -4.99 -10.79
CA ARG A 90 1.29 -4.36 -12.13
C ARG A 90 1.79 -2.92 -12.12
N GLY A 91 1.46 -2.15 -11.09
CA GLY A 91 1.93 -0.77 -10.92
C GLY A 91 3.46 -0.70 -10.78
N LEU A 92 4.05 -1.51 -9.91
CA LEU A 92 5.51 -1.57 -9.74
C LEU A 92 6.21 -2.05 -11.01
N THR A 93 5.65 -3.04 -11.72
CA THR A 93 6.22 -3.52 -12.99
C THR A 93 6.24 -2.41 -14.04
N SER A 94 5.15 -1.67 -14.22
CA SER A 94 5.09 -0.57 -15.19
C SER A 94 6.01 0.59 -14.79
N GLN A 95 6.14 0.88 -13.49
CA GLN A 95 7.10 1.85 -12.98
C GLN A 95 8.55 1.44 -13.25
N ALA A 96 8.88 0.17 -13.06
CA ALA A 96 10.20 -0.36 -13.38
C ALA A 96 10.53 -0.16 -14.86
N VAL A 97 9.62 -0.51 -15.78
CA VAL A 97 9.81 -0.29 -17.23
C VAL A 97 10.03 1.19 -17.56
N ALA A 98 9.27 2.10 -16.95
CA ALA A 98 9.44 3.53 -17.15
C ALA A 98 10.82 4.02 -16.67
N LEU A 99 11.28 3.55 -15.49
CA LEU A 99 12.59 3.91 -14.94
C LEU A 99 13.73 3.38 -15.80
N ASP A 100 13.63 2.16 -16.32
CA ASP A 100 14.60 1.58 -17.26
C ASP A 100 14.66 2.42 -18.55
N THR A 101 13.53 2.82 -19.09
CA THR A 101 13.47 3.70 -20.28
C THR A 101 14.15 5.05 -20.02
N ILE A 102 13.91 5.66 -18.85
CA ILE A 102 14.55 6.92 -18.44
C ILE A 102 16.05 6.73 -18.30
N PHE A 103 16.51 5.64 -17.68
CA PHE A 103 17.93 5.31 -17.57
C PHE A 103 18.59 5.25 -18.93
N ASN A 104 18.04 4.45 -19.86
CA ASN A 104 18.59 4.27 -21.18
C ASN A 104 18.67 5.57 -21.98
N GLU A 105 17.62 6.40 -21.94
CA GLU A 105 17.62 7.71 -22.63
C GLU A 105 18.62 8.70 -22.01
N MET A 106 18.71 8.75 -20.69
CA MET A 106 19.68 9.65 -20.04
C MET A 106 21.12 9.19 -20.28
N ALA A 107 21.40 7.89 -20.24
CA ALA A 107 22.70 7.33 -20.54
C ALA A 107 23.11 7.61 -22.01
N ARG A 108 22.18 7.45 -22.95
CA ARG A 108 22.39 7.78 -24.36
C ARG A 108 22.72 9.26 -24.56
N ARG A 109 21.99 10.15 -23.90
CA ARG A 109 22.27 11.61 -23.94
C ARG A 109 23.62 11.93 -23.33
N ALA A 110 23.98 11.30 -22.22
CA ALA A 110 25.30 11.47 -21.63
C ALA A 110 26.42 11.10 -22.63
N ALA A 111 26.30 9.95 -23.28
CA ALA A 111 27.26 9.49 -24.28
C ALA A 111 27.40 10.46 -25.47
N LEU A 112 26.29 10.99 -25.97
CA LEU A 112 26.31 11.94 -27.07
C LEU A 112 26.97 13.31 -26.75
N ASN A 113 27.04 13.66 -25.47
CA ASN A 113 27.66 14.90 -24.98
C ASN A 113 29.08 14.70 -24.48
N MET A 114 29.54 13.45 -24.40
CA MET A 114 30.86 13.11 -23.88
C MET A 114 31.97 13.71 -24.77
N GLY A 115 32.92 14.36 -24.11
CA GLY A 115 34.05 14.99 -24.78
C GLY A 115 33.81 16.41 -25.31
N GLN A 116 32.56 16.85 -25.48
CA GLN A 116 32.24 18.21 -25.93
C GLN A 116 31.56 19.03 -24.84
N TYR A 117 30.60 18.47 -24.15
CA TYR A 117 29.77 19.16 -23.15
C TYR A 117 29.80 18.44 -21.81
N LEU A 118 30.92 18.49 -21.10
CA LEU A 118 31.14 17.75 -19.86
C LEU A 118 30.06 17.98 -18.80
N LYS A 119 29.57 19.22 -18.65
CA LYS A 119 28.49 19.53 -17.70
C LYS A 119 27.16 18.86 -18.06
N ALA A 120 26.84 18.79 -19.35
CA ALA A 120 25.66 18.08 -19.84
C ALA A 120 25.81 16.57 -19.65
N THR A 121 26.99 16.02 -19.98
CA THR A 121 27.34 14.61 -19.74
C THR A 121 27.17 14.23 -18.26
N GLU A 122 27.73 15.02 -17.34
CA GLU A 122 27.60 14.81 -15.90
C GLU A 122 26.13 14.83 -15.47
N THR A 123 25.36 15.83 -15.91
CA THR A 123 23.95 15.98 -15.57
C THR A 123 23.13 14.77 -16.02
N TYR A 124 23.27 14.36 -17.28
CA TYR A 124 22.53 13.21 -17.82
C TYR A 124 22.96 11.90 -17.17
N MET A 125 24.27 11.71 -16.94
CA MET A 125 24.77 10.52 -16.25
C MET A 125 24.24 10.42 -14.82
N ARG A 126 24.21 11.51 -14.06
CA ARG A 126 23.64 11.56 -12.72
C ARG A 126 22.15 11.22 -12.71
N LEU A 127 21.37 11.71 -13.70
CA LEU A 127 19.96 11.36 -13.83
C LEU A 127 19.77 9.90 -14.22
N ALA A 128 20.60 9.35 -15.10
CA ALA A 128 20.61 7.93 -15.44
C ALA A 128 20.84 7.05 -14.21
N LEU A 129 21.91 7.31 -13.46
CA LEU A 129 22.24 6.54 -12.24
C LEU A 129 21.15 6.67 -11.17
N LYS A 130 20.49 7.82 -11.07
CA LYS A 130 19.35 8.00 -10.18
C LYS A 130 18.15 7.14 -10.62
N ALA A 131 17.87 7.09 -11.91
CA ALA A 131 16.79 6.24 -12.44
C ALA A 131 17.11 4.75 -12.21
N GLN A 132 18.37 4.32 -12.41
CA GLN A 132 18.83 2.95 -12.13
C GLN A 132 18.65 2.59 -10.65
N ALA A 133 19.03 3.48 -9.73
CA ALA A 133 18.87 3.24 -8.30
C ALA A 133 17.38 3.10 -7.90
N GLN A 134 16.49 3.89 -8.50
CA GLN A 134 15.05 3.77 -8.28
C GLN A 134 14.50 2.47 -8.90
N TYR A 135 14.96 2.08 -10.09
CA TYR A 135 14.61 0.82 -10.72
C TYR A 135 14.92 -0.38 -9.80
N THR A 136 16.14 -0.45 -9.26
CA THR A 136 16.54 -1.50 -8.32
C THR A 136 15.60 -1.56 -7.11
N ARG A 137 15.31 -0.42 -6.48
CA ARG A 137 14.39 -0.35 -5.34
C ARG A 137 12.96 -0.80 -5.69
N THR A 138 12.51 -0.49 -6.90
CA THR A 138 11.18 -0.93 -7.38
C THR A 138 11.14 -2.46 -7.53
N LEU A 139 12.22 -3.07 -8.03
CA LEU A 139 12.33 -4.52 -8.13
C LEU A 139 12.44 -5.20 -6.76
N GLU A 140 13.16 -4.61 -5.82
CA GLU A 140 13.23 -5.09 -4.43
C GLU A 140 11.85 -5.08 -3.77
N ALA A 141 11.09 -3.98 -3.92
CA ALA A 141 9.72 -3.88 -3.42
C ALA A 141 8.79 -4.94 -4.06
N LEU A 142 8.90 -5.13 -5.39
CA LEU A 142 8.14 -6.17 -6.10
C LEU A 142 8.50 -7.57 -5.62
N SER A 143 9.79 -7.83 -5.42
CA SER A 143 10.27 -9.11 -4.88
C SER A 143 9.75 -9.37 -3.46
N ALA A 144 9.73 -8.35 -2.59
CA ALA A 144 9.22 -8.48 -1.23
C ALA A 144 7.71 -8.78 -1.19
N ILE A 145 6.93 -8.24 -2.13
CA ILE A 145 5.50 -8.57 -2.27
C ILE A 145 5.31 -10.01 -2.75
N LYS A 146 6.12 -10.45 -3.71
CA LYS A 146 6.05 -11.80 -4.27
C LYS A 146 6.53 -12.88 -3.30
N ASN A 147 7.54 -12.57 -2.53
CA ASN A 147 8.19 -13.50 -1.61
C ASN A 147 8.29 -12.83 -0.23
N PRO A 148 7.19 -12.71 0.52
CA PRO A 148 7.24 -12.18 1.86
C PRO A 148 8.18 -13.03 2.71
N SER A 149 9.14 -12.40 3.36
CA SER A 149 10.09 -13.09 4.25
C SER A 149 9.31 -13.88 5.29
N ALA A 150 9.48 -15.19 5.31
CA ALA A 150 8.94 -16.00 6.40
C ALA A 150 9.55 -15.49 7.70
N ILE A 151 8.70 -15.01 8.62
CA ILE A 151 9.16 -14.70 9.97
C ILE A 151 9.49 -16.05 10.61
N TYR A 152 10.76 -16.41 10.66
CA TYR A 152 11.22 -17.49 11.50
C TYR A 152 11.06 -17.01 12.96
N ALA A 153 9.88 -17.23 13.53
CA ALA A 153 9.77 -17.25 14.97
C ALA A 153 10.70 -18.37 15.45
N ASN A 154 11.60 -18.08 16.37
CA ASN A 154 12.53 -19.07 16.96
C ASN A 154 11.83 -20.29 17.60
N GLN A 155 10.52 -20.38 17.51
CA GLN A 155 9.65 -21.50 17.90
C GLN A 155 8.37 -21.53 17.04
N ALA A 156 8.48 -21.63 15.72
CA ALA A 156 7.35 -22.01 14.89
C ALA A 156 7.33 -23.52 14.74
N ASN A 157 6.57 -24.19 15.59
CA ASN A 157 6.19 -25.59 15.40
C ASN A 157 5.23 -25.69 14.20
N ILE A 158 5.77 -25.69 12.97
CA ILE A 158 4.99 -25.96 11.78
C ILE A 158 4.97 -27.46 11.59
N SER A 159 3.92 -28.12 12.07
CA SER A 159 3.69 -29.55 11.88
C SER A 159 2.40 -29.78 11.11
N ASN A 160 2.48 -30.38 9.94
CA ASN A 160 1.34 -30.88 9.16
C ASN A 160 0.93 -32.31 9.56
N GLY A 161 1.30 -32.77 10.78
CA GLY A 161 1.00 -34.09 11.30
C GLY A 161 1.06 -34.14 12.84
N PRO A 162 0.77 -35.30 13.46
CA PRO A 162 0.87 -35.43 14.91
C PRO A 162 2.31 -35.19 15.37
N GLN A 163 2.52 -34.15 16.17
CA GLN A 163 3.81 -33.73 16.66
C GLN A 163 4.00 -34.22 18.10
N GLN A 164 5.07 -34.97 18.35
CA GLN A 164 5.50 -35.31 19.69
C GLN A 164 6.35 -34.15 20.24
N ILE A 165 5.82 -33.37 21.16
CA ILE A 165 6.54 -32.30 21.87
C ILE A 165 7.41 -32.95 22.94
N ASN A 166 8.70 -33.03 22.66
CA ASN A 166 9.68 -33.47 23.67
C ASN A 166 10.16 -32.22 24.44
N ASN A 167 9.44 -31.85 25.48
CA ASN A 167 9.82 -30.79 26.41
C ASN A 167 10.84 -31.36 27.41
N GLY A 168 12.11 -31.38 27.04
CA GLY A 168 13.27 -31.54 27.94
C GLY A 168 13.11 -32.50 29.10
N ILE A 169 14.08 -33.34 29.34
CA ILE A 169 14.18 -34.26 30.49
C ILE A 169 14.14 -33.41 31.75
N PRO A 170 13.23 -33.69 32.74
CA PRO A 170 13.32 -33.06 34.04
C PRO A 170 14.66 -33.47 34.69
N TYR A 171 15.42 -32.50 35.15
CA TYR A 171 16.57 -32.75 36.02
C TYR A 171 16.08 -33.49 37.23
N GLN A 172 16.47 -34.76 37.38
CA GLN A 172 16.38 -35.48 38.66
C GLN A 172 17.53 -34.99 39.51
N ASP A 173 17.19 -34.31 40.61
CA ASP A 173 18.12 -34.09 41.72
C ASP A 173 18.50 -35.45 42.29
N GLU A 174 19.68 -35.95 41.94
CA GLU A 174 20.30 -37.06 42.70
C GLU A 174 20.68 -36.53 44.07
N LYS A 175 19.90 -36.93 45.06
CA LYS A 175 20.28 -36.86 46.47
C LYS A 175 21.49 -37.75 46.66
N ILE A 176 22.65 -37.15 46.91
CA ILE A 176 23.83 -37.82 47.42
C ILE A 176 23.53 -38.12 48.90
N GLU A 177 23.07 -39.32 49.22
CA GLU A 177 23.11 -39.86 50.56
C GLU A 177 24.55 -40.26 50.90
N ASN A 178 25.18 -39.49 51.80
CA ASN A 178 26.39 -39.85 52.47
C ASN A 178 26.09 -41.00 53.46
N GLU A 179 26.33 -42.22 53.06
CA GLU A 179 26.50 -43.32 54.03
C GLU A 179 27.93 -43.30 54.57
N LEU A 180 28.06 -42.68 55.73
CA LEU A 180 29.13 -42.96 56.67
C LEU A 180 28.77 -44.26 57.41
N SER A 181 29.30 -45.37 57.02
CA SER A 181 29.42 -46.56 57.89
C SER A 181 30.86 -46.92 58.04
N GLY A 182 31.35 -46.73 59.27
CA GLY A 182 32.62 -47.21 59.71
C GLY A 182 32.62 -48.72 59.86
N GLU A 183 33.75 -49.28 59.62
CA GLU A 183 34.10 -50.56 60.33
C GLU A 183 35.58 -50.51 60.68
N GLN A 184 35.73 -50.67 62.01
CA GLN A 184 36.97 -50.98 62.73
C GLN A 184 37.32 -52.46 62.50
N ASN A 185 38.57 -52.74 62.75
CA ASN A 185 39.30 -53.97 63.15
C ASN A 185 40.31 -54.37 62.08
N GLY A 186 41.52 -54.59 62.43
CA GLY A 186 42.22 -54.98 63.65
C GLY A 186 43.38 -55.87 63.25
N VAL A 187 44.45 -55.68 63.94
CA VAL A 187 45.70 -56.45 64.03
C VAL A 187 46.88 -55.82 63.27
#